data_f823fb3116a9517c35da6a4922638782
#
_entry.id   f823fb3116a9517c35da6a4922638782
#
_cell.length_a   1.000
_cell.length_b   1.000
_cell.length_c   1.000
_cell.angle_alpha   90.00
_cell.angle_beta   90.00
_cell.angle_gamma   90.00
#
_symmetry.space_group_name_H-M   'P 1'
#
loop_
_entity.id
_entity.type
_entity.pdbx_description
1 polymer ?
#
loop_
_entity_poly.entity_id
_entity_poly.type
_entity_poly.pdbx_seq_one_letter_code
_entity_poly.pdbx_strand_id
1 'polypeptide(L)'
;MAIIQDACSLLMKDMDSESSMELSHQKAFANELFNHRILSKKQLDTWKNTTGFSLDPSYRILAISTNTIAEKNVLSFIRKKIQQISGKQLLLIQHNVLYILLYDFSDSSMKSYLPELLNLLKKFHAYCGISNSFDNLLDIADYQMQASDAMTYGRKNNHDKFIYMYSDYYLPAILYPRTEQMPLQNYISPIIIQIQEYDYKHSTDLYFTLQKYIKNLCSTSNTAAELHLHRNSLLYRINKIEELTHSNLRDSQTFLHLSISFYMLENEPAHDID
;
A
#
# COMPACT_ATOMS: atom_id res chain seq x y z
N MET A 1 19.69 -55.41 -14.21
CA MET A 1 18.52 -54.62 -13.76
C MET A 1 18.74 -53.96 -12.38
N ALA A 2 19.33 -54.65 -11.39
CA ALA A 2 19.56 -54.09 -10.06
C ALA A 2 20.50 -52.85 -10.04
N ILE A 3 21.59 -52.85 -10.83
CA ILE A 3 22.55 -51.74 -10.88
C ILE A 3 21.92 -50.44 -11.41
N ILE A 4 20.94 -50.52 -12.34
CA ILE A 4 20.24 -49.34 -12.88
C ILE A 4 19.25 -48.82 -11.86
N GLN A 5 18.60 -49.68 -11.08
CA GLN A 5 17.70 -49.27 -10.01
C GLN A 5 18.43 -48.59 -8.86
N ASP A 6 19.60 -49.09 -8.48
CA ASP A 6 20.46 -48.47 -7.45
C ASP A 6 21.03 -47.11 -7.90
N ALA A 7 21.45 -47.01 -9.18
CA ALA A 7 21.90 -45.73 -9.75
C ALA A 7 20.77 -44.71 -9.83
N CYS A 8 19.55 -45.09 -10.22
CA CYS A 8 18.40 -44.21 -10.21
C CYS A 8 17.98 -43.79 -8.79
N SER A 9 18.06 -44.68 -7.80
CA SER A 9 17.74 -44.36 -6.41
C SER A 9 18.76 -43.43 -5.76
N LEU A 10 20.05 -43.58 -6.14
CA LEU A 10 21.14 -42.63 -5.72
C LEU A 10 20.94 -41.25 -6.37
N LEU A 11 20.67 -41.20 -7.67
CA LEU A 11 20.37 -39.94 -8.39
C LEU A 11 19.12 -39.23 -7.83
N MET A 12 18.06 -39.95 -7.51
CA MET A 12 16.88 -39.38 -6.85
C MET A 12 17.22 -38.86 -5.45
N LYS A 13 18.00 -39.57 -4.64
CA LYS A 13 18.44 -39.09 -3.33
C LYS A 13 19.34 -37.86 -3.43
N ASP A 14 20.23 -37.79 -4.41
CA ASP A 14 21.06 -36.61 -4.64
C ASP A 14 20.23 -35.42 -5.13
N MET A 15 19.27 -35.63 -6.02
CA MET A 15 18.32 -34.59 -6.45
C MET A 15 17.42 -34.11 -5.30
N ASP A 16 16.95 -34.99 -4.43
CA ASP A 16 16.19 -34.62 -3.23
C ASP A 16 17.05 -33.88 -2.21
N SER A 17 18.31 -34.22 -2.06
CA SER A 17 19.26 -33.53 -1.16
C SER A 17 19.66 -32.16 -1.70
N GLU A 18 19.93 -32.02 -3.00
CA GLU A 18 20.22 -30.75 -3.66
C GLU A 18 19.00 -29.79 -3.61
N SER A 19 17.79 -30.28 -3.92
CA SER A 19 16.58 -29.49 -3.83
C SER A 19 16.27 -29.03 -2.39
N SER A 20 16.56 -29.87 -1.40
CA SER A 20 16.40 -29.52 0.02
C SER A 20 17.43 -28.51 0.49
N MET A 21 18.67 -28.58 0.00
CA MET A 21 19.76 -27.67 0.31
C MET A 21 19.53 -26.29 -0.35
N GLU A 22 19.10 -26.27 -1.61
CA GLU A 22 18.71 -25.04 -2.33
C GLU A 22 17.56 -24.33 -1.65
N LEU A 23 16.53 -25.06 -1.22
CA LEU A 23 15.41 -24.52 -0.46
C LEU A 23 15.85 -23.96 0.90
N SER A 24 16.84 -24.57 1.53
CA SER A 24 17.42 -24.09 2.79
C SER A 24 18.19 -22.77 2.59
N HIS A 25 19.00 -22.66 1.52
CA HIS A 25 19.70 -21.43 1.18
C HIS A 25 18.76 -20.30 0.80
N GLN A 26 17.69 -20.57 0.05
CA GLN A 26 16.68 -19.57 -0.28
C GLN A 26 15.95 -19.05 0.97
N LYS A 27 15.63 -19.92 1.94
CA LYS A 27 15.05 -19.52 3.22
C LYS A 27 16.01 -18.66 4.04
N ALA A 28 17.29 -19.02 4.10
CA ALA A 28 18.31 -18.26 4.79
C ALA A 28 18.48 -16.86 4.14
N PHE A 29 18.55 -16.81 2.82
CA PHE A 29 18.62 -15.56 2.07
C PHE A 29 17.38 -14.68 2.32
N ALA A 30 16.18 -15.23 2.23
CA ALA A 30 14.96 -14.50 2.54
C ALA A 30 14.98 -13.93 3.96
N ASN A 31 15.44 -14.72 4.93
CA ASN A 31 15.55 -14.27 6.32
C ASN A 31 16.52 -13.10 6.49
N GLU A 32 17.71 -13.17 5.89
CA GLU A 32 18.68 -12.08 5.95
C GLU A 32 18.19 -10.82 5.23
N LEU A 33 17.55 -10.99 4.07
CA LEU A 33 17.06 -9.91 3.25
C LEU A 33 15.91 -9.15 3.94
N PHE A 34 14.86 -9.85 4.38
CA PHE A 34 13.70 -9.25 5.02
C PHE A 34 13.96 -8.74 6.45
N ASN A 35 15.04 -9.20 7.10
CA ASN A 35 15.51 -8.63 8.36
C ASN A 35 16.54 -7.49 8.18
N HIS A 36 16.72 -7.01 6.95
CA HIS A 36 17.59 -5.87 6.62
C HIS A 36 19.05 -6.08 7.05
N ARG A 37 19.55 -7.32 7.00
CA ARG A 37 20.93 -7.67 7.38
C ARG A 37 21.91 -7.61 6.21
N ILE A 38 21.40 -7.48 4.98
CA ILE A 38 22.21 -7.29 3.77
C ILE A 38 22.31 -5.79 3.53
N LEU A 39 23.47 -5.22 3.87
CA LEU A 39 23.71 -3.77 3.88
C LEU A 39 24.59 -3.29 2.73
N SER A 40 25.10 -4.19 1.88
CA SER A 40 26.00 -3.83 0.81
C SER A 40 25.82 -4.70 -0.43
N LYS A 41 26.17 -4.13 -1.59
CA LYS A 41 26.18 -4.86 -2.86
C LYS A 41 27.05 -6.09 -2.81
N LYS A 42 28.21 -6.02 -2.15
CA LYS A 42 29.13 -7.17 -2.00
C LYS A 42 28.47 -8.35 -1.25
N GLN A 43 27.73 -8.06 -0.17
CA GLN A 43 26.99 -9.10 0.56
C GLN A 43 25.87 -9.69 -0.32
N LEU A 44 25.14 -8.84 -1.05
CA LEU A 44 24.10 -9.27 -1.97
C LEU A 44 24.68 -10.19 -3.08
N ASP A 45 25.80 -9.81 -3.68
CA ASP A 45 26.47 -10.61 -4.72
C ASP A 45 26.97 -11.95 -4.16
N THR A 46 27.43 -11.98 -2.92
CA THR A 46 27.80 -13.24 -2.24
C THR A 46 26.60 -14.17 -2.13
N TRP A 47 25.46 -13.66 -1.69
CA TRP A 47 24.21 -14.43 -1.60
C TRP A 47 23.72 -14.90 -2.97
N LYS A 48 23.77 -14.06 -4.01
CA LYS A 48 23.43 -14.42 -5.39
C LYS A 48 24.26 -15.61 -5.88
N ASN A 49 25.57 -15.54 -5.69
CA ASN A 49 26.49 -16.61 -6.11
C ASN A 49 26.27 -17.93 -5.35
N THR A 50 25.90 -17.84 -4.08
CA THR A 50 25.65 -19.02 -3.23
C THR A 50 24.32 -19.69 -3.53
N THR A 51 23.29 -18.90 -3.90
CA THR A 51 21.92 -19.39 -4.11
C THR A 51 21.58 -19.64 -5.57
N GLY A 52 22.49 -19.33 -6.51
CA GLY A 52 22.22 -19.39 -7.95
C GLY A 52 21.16 -18.37 -8.44
N PHE A 53 20.85 -17.39 -7.61
CA PHE A 53 19.80 -16.43 -7.85
C PHE A 53 20.21 -15.43 -8.92
N SER A 54 19.71 -15.60 -10.15
CA SER A 54 19.80 -14.57 -11.20
C SER A 54 18.64 -13.61 -11.00
N LEU A 55 18.95 -12.38 -10.59
CA LEU A 55 17.96 -11.36 -10.31
C LEU A 55 18.00 -10.33 -11.45
N ASP A 56 17.07 -10.44 -12.38
CA ASP A 56 16.70 -9.29 -13.21
C ASP A 56 16.01 -8.25 -12.35
N PRO A 57 16.37 -6.96 -12.46
CA PRO A 57 15.90 -5.92 -11.56
C PRO A 57 14.45 -5.51 -11.87
N SER A 58 13.51 -6.30 -11.38
CA SER A 58 12.09 -5.94 -11.30
C SER A 58 11.47 -6.65 -10.10
N TYR A 59 11.44 -5.94 -8.99
CA TYR A 59 10.98 -6.46 -7.72
C TYR A 59 9.69 -5.81 -7.28
N ARG A 60 8.85 -6.57 -6.53
CA ARG A 60 7.71 -6.07 -5.76
C ARG A 60 7.62 -6.81 -4.45
N ILE A 61 7.22 -6.11 -3.40
CA ILE A 61 6.91 -6.73 -2.12
C ILE A 61 5.39 -6.83 -1.96
N LEU A 62 4.94 -7.99 -1.50
CA LEU A 62 3.60 -8.21 -1.00
C LEU A 62 3.66 -8.45 0.51
N ALA A 63 2.77 -7.83 1.25
CA ALA A 63 2.55 -8.07 2.68
C ALA A 63 1.15 -8.64 2.86
N ILE A 64 1.04 -9.86 3.42
CA ILE A 64 -0.24 -10.54 3.62
C ILE A 64 -0.46 -10.78 5.11
N SER A 65 -1.63 -10.41 5.62
CA SER A 65 -2.05 -10.65 7.00
C SER A 65 -3.50 -11.10 7.06
N THR A 66 -3.87 -11.74 8.17
CA THR A 66 -5.24 -12.16 8.52
C THR A 66 -5.81 -11.30 9.65
N ASN A 67 -7.12 -11.35 9.85
CA ASN A 67 -7.78 -10.54 10.89
C ASN A 67 -7.48 -11.00 12.33
N THR A 68 -7.05 -12.23 12.52
CA THR A 68 -6.89 -12.83 13.85
C THR A 68 -5.49 -13.37 14.08
N ILE A 69 -4.89 -12.97 15.19
CA ILE A 69 -3.56 -13.46 15.67
C ILE A 69 -3.59 -15.00 15.91
N ALA A 70 -4.77 -15.57 16.17
CA ALA A 70 -4.96 -17.01 16.43
C ALA A 70 -4.69 -17.90 15.19
N GLU A 71 -4.56 -17.33 14.00
CA GLU A 71 -4.48 -18.07 12.73
C GLU A 71 -3.05 -18.22 12.17
N LYS A 72 -2.03 -18.39 13.02
CA LYS A 72 -0.64 -18.65 12.56
C LYS A 72 -0.55 -19.78 11.52
N ASN A 73 -1.42 -20.77 11.61
CA ASN A 73 -1.48 -21.89 10.68
C ASN A 73 -2.02 -21.47 9.30
N VAL A 74 -2.87 -20.43 9.23
CA VAL A 74 -3.46 -19.95 7.96
C VAL A 74 -2.40 -19.30 7.10
N LEU A 75 -1.54 -18.44 7.65
CA LEU A 75 -0.43 -17.83 6.87
C LEU A 75 0.54 -18.89 6.34
N SER A 76 0.81 -19.94 7.12
CA SER A 76 1.64 -21.06 6.65
C SER A 76 0.99 -21.85 5.52
N PHE A 77 -0.34 -21.98 5.54
CA PHE A 77 -1.09 -22.60 4.45
C PHE A 77 -1.13 -21.70 3.22
N ILE A 78 -1.42 -20.41 3.39
CA ILE A 78 -1.39 -19.40 2.31
C ILE A 78 0.00 -19.41 1.64
N ARG A 79 1.08 -19.41 2.43
CA ARG A 79 2.46 -19.51 1.95
C ARG A 79 2.66 -20.71 1.02
N LYS A 80 2.21 -21.91 1.45
CA LYS A 80 2.33 -23.14 0.63
C LYS A 80 1.56 -23.03 -0.68
N LYS A 81 0.38 -22.40 -0.66
CA LYS A 81 -0.43 -22.21 -1.86
C LYS A 81 0.19 -21.20 -2.81
N ILE A 82 0.71 -20.10 -2.31
CA ILE A 82 1.40 -19.08 -3.10
C ILE A 82 2.64 -19.65 -3.77
N GLN A 83 3.40 -20.53 -3.11
CA GLN A 83 4.56 -21.21 -3.72
C GLN A 83 4.19 -22.04 -4.95
N GLN A 84 2.93 -22.46 -5.07
CA GLN A 84 2.43 -23.19 -6.24
C GLN A 84 2.02 -22.29 -7.41
N ILE A 85 1.75 -20.99 -7.15
CA ILE A 85 1.30 -20.04 -8.18
C ILE A 85 2.48 -19.52 -9.00
N SER A 86 3.63 -19.27 -8.37
CA SER A 86 4.82 -18.77 -9.05
C SER A 86 6.09 -19.35 -8.42
N GLY A 87 7.09 -19.68 -9.25
CA GLY A 87 8.41 -20.11 -8.78
C GLY A 87 9.39 -18.96 -8.48
N LYS A 88 9.09 -17.74 -8.95
CA LYS A 88 9.99 -16.58 -8.86
C LYS A 88 9.65 -15.69 -7.67
N GLN A 89 9.85 -16.23 -6.46
CA GLN A 89 9.46 -15.55 -5.22
C GLN A 89 10.27 -16.02 -4.02
N LEU A 90 10.55 -15.09 -3.10
CA LEU A 90 11.06 -15.39 -1.76
C LEU A 90 9.98 -15.06 -0.72
N LEU A 91 9.82 -15.92 0.27
CA LEU A 91 8.75 -15.81 1.25
C LEU A 91 9.29 -15.91 2.68
N LEU A 92 8.87 -14.97 3.53
CA LEU A 92 9.14 -14.99 4.97
C LEU A 92 7.88 -14.64 5.75
N ILE A 93 7.59 -15.39 6.83
CA ILE A 93 6.57 -15.02 7.81
C ILE A 93 7.27 -14.36 9.00
N GLN A 94 6.90 -13.12 9.30
CA GLN A 94 7.46 -12.33 10.39
C GLN A 94 6.35 -11.48 11.02
N HIS A 95 6.27 -11.42 12.35
CA HIS A 95 5.28 -10.63 13.10
C HIS A 95 3.83 -10.79 12.60
N ASN A 96 3.41 -12.03 12.31
CA ASN A 96 2.09 -12.35 11.76
C ASN A 96 1.79 -11.74 10.36
N VAL A 97 2.82 -11.38 9.62
CA VAL A 97 2.74 -10.97 8.23
C VAL A 97 3.55 -11.93 7.37
N LEU A 98 2.96 -12.41 6.28
CA LEU A 98 3.68 -13.12 5.23
C LEU A 98 4.18 -12.09 4.21
N TYR A 99 5.50 -11.89 4.18
CA TYR A 99 6.17 -11.09 3.17
C TYR A 99 6.58 -11.95 1.99
N ILE A 100 6.38 -11.43 0.80
CA ILE A 100 6.71 -12.08 -0.46
C ILE A 100 7.48 -11.07 -1.32
N LEU A 101 8.72 -11.40 -1.67
CA LEU A 101 9.44 -10.71 -2.73
C LEU A 101 9.16 -11.43 -4.04
N LEU A 102 8.47 -10.80 -4.95
CA LEU A 102 8.39 -11.21 -6.35
C LEU A 102 9.60 -10.63 -7.09
N TYR A 103 10.25 -11.44 -7.91
CA TYR A 103 11.40 -11.03 -8.72
C TYR A 103 11.24 -11.52 -10.16
N ASP A 104 11.86 -10.80 -11.11
CA ASP A 104 11.70 -11.05 -12.55
C ASP A 104 10.21 -11.12 -12.93
N PHE A 105 9.44 -10.14 -12.42
CA PHE A 105 7.99 -10.15 -12.46
C PHE A 105 7.46 -8.95 -13.25
N SER A 106 7.11 -9.19 -14.50
CA SER A 106 6.56 -8.15 -15.39
C SER A 106 5.12 -7.77 -15.02
N ASP A 107 4.66 -6.62 -15.51
CA ASP A 107 3.25 -6.21 -15.33
C ASP A 107 2.25 -7.19 -15.97
N SER A 108 2.65 -7.91 -17.04
CA SER A 108 1.84 -8.96 -17.63
C SER A 108 1.74 -10.19 -16.70
N SER A 109 2.83 -10.56 -16.03
CA SER A 109 2.83 -11.62 -15.01
C SER A 109 1.95 -11.26 -13.83
N MET A 110 1.97 -9.97 -13.43
CA MET A 110 1.11 -9.46 -12.36
C MET A 110 -0.38 -9.61 -12.71
N LYS A 111 -0.78 -9.33 -13.96
CA LYS A 111 -2.18 -9.48 -14.41
C LYS A 111 -2.72 -10.90 -14.28
N SER A 112 -1.88 -11.91 -14.48
CA SER A 112 -2.28 -13.32 -14.29
C SER A 112 -2.22 -13.76 -12.83
N TYR A 113 -1.29 -13.22 -12.06
CA TYR A 113 -1.07 -13.56 -10.65
C TYR A 113 -2.17 -13.01 -9.72
N LEU A 114 -2.62 -11.78 -9.94
CA LEU A 114 -3.58 -11.09 -9.07
C LEU A 114 -4.93 -11.82 -8.92
N PRO A 115 -5.55 -12.38 -9.96
CA PRO A 115 -6.81 -13.12 -9.81
C PRO A 115 -6.69 -14.38 -8.94
N GLU A 116 -5.58 -15.12 -9.08
CA GLU A 116 -5.33 -16.32 -8.27
C GLU A 116 -5.07 -15.94 -6.81
N LEU A 117 -4.25 -14.91 -6.59
CA LEU A 117 -4.01 -14.36 -5.28
C LEU A 117 -5.33 -13.88 -4.63
N LEU A 118 -6.16 -13.12 -5.35
CA LEU A 118 -7.44 -12.61 -4.86
C LEU A 118 -8.37 -13.74 -4.41
N ASN A 119 -8.47 -14.83 -5.19
CA ASN A 119 -9.27 -15.99 -4.82
C ASN A 119 -8.78 -16.65 -3.53
N LEU A 120 -7.46 -16.74 -3.38
CA LEU A 120 -6.84 -17.27 -2.17
C LEU A 120 -7.12 -16.37 -0.95
N LEU A 121 -6.94 -15.05 -1.09
CA LEU A 121 -7.17 -14.08 -0.02
C LEU A 121 -8.64 -14.08 0.45
N LYS A 122 -9.59 -14.08 -0.48
CA LYS A 122 -11.03 -14.17 -0.17
C LYS A 122 -11.36 -15.43 0.63
N LYS A 123 -10.81 -16.58 0.22
CA LYS A 123 -11.05 -17.87 0.87
C LYS A 123 -10.59 -17.89 2.33
N PHE A 124 -9.52 -17.19 2.65
CA PHE A 124 -8.92 -17.20 3.99
C PHE A 124 -9.12 -15.89 4.76
N HIS A 125 -9.98 -14.98 4.27
CA HIS A 125 -10.20 -13.66 4.85
C HIS A 125 -8.88 -12.93 5.16
N ALA A 126 -7.90 -13.07 4.24
CA ALA A 126 -6.60 -12.44 4.34
C ALA A 126 -6.54 -11.20 3.43
N TYR A 127 -5.71 -10.26 3.79
CA TYR A 127 -5.53 -8.98 3.08
C TYR A 127 -4.10 -8.85 2.61
N CYS A 128 -3.90 -8.21 1.47
CA CYS A 128 -2.60 -8.03 0.85
C CYS A 128 -2.36 -6.58 0.47
N GLY A 129 -1.26 -6.00 0.97
CA GLY A 129 -0.70 -4.77 0.43
C GLY A 129 0.42 -5.07 -0.56
N ILE A 130 0.54 -4.26 -1.61
CA ILE A 130 1.52 -4.42 -2.67
C ILE A 130 2.30 -3.12 -2.85
N SER A 131 3.63 -3.19 -2.78
CA SER A 131 4.53 -2.06 -3.00
C SER A 131 4.55 -1.58 -4.44
N ASN A 132 5.13 -0.42 -4.70
CA ASN A 132 5.60 -0.08 -6.04
C ASN A 132 6.70 -1.05 -6.49
N SER A 133 6.98 -1.09 -7.80
CA SER A 133 8.13 -1.83 -8.34
C SER A 133 9.43 -1.11 -7.99
N PHE A 134 10.51 -1.89 -7.85
CA PHE A 134 11.85 -1.37 -7.58
C PHE A 134 12.93 -2.26 -8.22
N ASP A 135 14.15 -1.76 -8.32
CA ASP A 135 15.25 -2.41 -9.03
C ASP A 135 16.49 -2.67 -8.16
N ASN A 136 16.55 -2.08 -6.96
CA ASN A 136 17.67 -2.27 -6.04
C ASN A 136 17.21 -2.98 -4.77
N LEU A 137 17.66 -4.22 -4.55
CA LEU A 137 17.31 -5.02 -3.36
C LEU A 137 17.82 -4.46 -2.03
N LEU A 138 18.77 -3.53 -2.05
CA LEU A 138 19.22 -2.86 -0.83
C LEU A 138 18.15 -1.93 -0.25
N ASP A 139 17.18 -1.51 -1.07
CA ASP A 139 16.08 -0.65 -0.68
C ASP A 139 14.84 -1.44 -0.20
N ILE A 140 14.98 -2.75 0.00
CA ILE A 140 13.86 -3.65 0.35
C ILE A 140 13.07 -3.16 1.57
N ALA A 141 13.72 -2.52 2.55
CA ALA A 141 13.09 -2.00 3.75
C ALA A 141 11.97 -1.01 3.42
N ASP A 142 12.24 -0.09 2.49
CA ASP A 142 11.28 0.94 2.09
C ASP A 142 10.07 0.31 1.39
N TYR A 143 10.29 -0.68 0.53
CA TYR A 143 9.22 -1.35 -0.20
C TYR A 143 8.45 -2.36 0.66
N GLN A 144 9.09 -2.92 1.69
CA GLN A 144 8.41 -3.72 2.72
C GLN A 144 7.47 -2.83 3.55
N MET A 145 7.90 -1.63 3.90
CA MET A 145 7.06 -0.63 4.55
C MET A 145 5.91 -0.19 3.64
N GLN A 146 6.17 0.13 2.36
CA GLN A 146 5.11 0.47 1.41
C GLN A 146 4.02 -0.61 1.33
N ALA A 147 4.39 -1.88 1.25
CA ALA A 147 3.41 -2.97 1.20
C ALA A 147 2.60 -3.07 2.50
N SER A 148 3.24 -2.88 3.65
CA SER A 148 2.57 -2.88 4.95
C SER A 148 1.62 -1.69 5.11
N ASP A 149 2.03 -0.50 4.69
CA ASP A 149 1.22 0.72 4.72
C ASP A 149 0.01 0.60 3.79
N ALA A 150 0.20 0.11 2.55
CA ALA A 150 -0.89 -0.13 1.63
C ALA A 150 -1.97 -1.03 2.23
N MET A 151 -1.56 -2.11 2.91
CA MET A 151 -2.48 -3.01 3.60
C MET A 151 -3.16 -2.32 4.78
N THR A 152 -2.42 -1.61 5.61
CA THR A 152 -2.91 -0.98 6.84
C THR A 152 -3.93 0.12 6.52
N TYR A 153 -3.54 1.07 5.68
CA TYR A 153 -4.40 2.20 5.32
C TYR A 153 -5.49 1.81 4.32
N GLY A 154 -5.20 0.85 3.43
CA GLY A 154 -6.19 0.34 2.50
C GLY A 154 -7.37 -0.32 3.21
N ARG A 155 -7.12 -1.12 4.23
CA ARG A 155 -8.16 -1.76 5.05
C ARG A 155 -9.00 -0.75 5.83
N LYS A 156 -8.37 0.28 6.40
CA LYS A 156 -9.09 1.37 7.11
C LYS A 156 -10.05 2.11 6.18
N ASN A 157 -9.66 2.33 4.93
CA ASN A 157 -10.43 3.14 3.98
C ASN A 157 -11.40 2.34 3.11
N ASN A 158 -11.15 1.04 2.90
CA ASN A 158 -11.99 0.20 2.04
C ASN A 158 -12.00 -1.26 2.49
N HIS A 159 -12.94 -1.60 3.37
CA HIS A 159 -13.06 -2.94 3.96
C HIS A 159 -13.48 -4.04 2.98
N ASP A 160 -14.03 -3.68 1.82
CA ASP A 160 -14.54 -4.65 0.83
C ASP A 160 -13.45 -5.17 -0.11
N LYS A 161 -12.27 -4.52 -0.12
CA LYS A 161 -11.13 -4.96 -0.91
C LYS A 161 -10.26 -5.95 -0.12
N PHE A 162 -9.55 -6.79 -0.85
CA PHE A 162 -8.57 -7.75 -0.31
C PHE A 162 -7.14 -7.45 -0.77
N ILE A 163 -6.98 -6.64 -1.81
CA ILE A 163 -5.69 -6.24 -2.37
C ILE A 163 -5.63 -4.72 -2.45
N TYR A 164 -4.54 -4.15 -1.95
CA TYR A 164 -4.29 -2.72 -1.83
C TYR A 164 -2.95 -2.38 -2.47
N MET A 165 -2.96 -1.58 -3.54
CA MET A 165 -1.74 -1.10 -4.19
C MET A 165 -1.24 0.15 -3.47
N TYR A 166 0.05 0.24 -3.16
CA TYR A 166 0.62 1.41 -2.47
C TYR A 166 0.39 2.73 -3.23
N SER A 167 0.39 2.67 -4.57
CA SER A 167 0.05 3.83 -5.41
C SER A 167 -1.28 4.49 -5.09
N ASP A 168 -2.24 3.74 -4.54
CA ASP A 168 -3.56 4.25 -4.17
C ASP A 168 -3.59 4.83 -2.74
N TYR A 169 -2.58 4.52 -1.92
CA TYR A 169 -2.56 4.82 -0.47
C TYR A 169 -1.32 5.59 -0.02
N TYR A 170 -0.52 6.15 -0.93
CA TYR A 170 0.68 6.91 -0.56
C TYR A 170 0.37 8.15 0.28
N LEU A 171 -0.75 8.86 0.01
CA LEU A 171 -1.15 10.01 0.82
C LEU A 171 -1.52 9.62 2.26
N PRO A 172 -2.38 8.62 2.50
CA PRO A 172 -2.57 8.09 3.85
C PRO A 172 -1.27 7.70 4.55
N ALA A 173 -0.38 7.01 3.86
CA ALA A 173 0.90 6.57 4.43
C ALA A 173 1.81 7.72 4.88
N ILE A 174 1.72 8.88 4.22
CA ILE A 174 2.49 10.08 4.59
C ILE A 174 1.79 10.87 5.71
N LEU A 175 0.47 10.98 5.67
CA LEU A 175 -0.30 11.89 6.51
C LEU A 175 -0.67 11.28 7.86
N TYR A 176 -1.15 10.03 7.90
CA TYR A 176 -1.70 9.43 9.12
C TYR A 176 -0.67 9.17 10.24
N PRO A 177 0.59 8.80 10.01
CA PRO A 177 1.56 8.67 11.09
C PRO A 177 1.74 9.94 11.91
N ARG A 178 1.43 11.11 11.34
CA ARG A 178 1.48 12.38 12.03
C ARG A 178 0.25 12.67 12.87
N THR A 179 -0.93 12.23 12.43
CA THR A 179 -2.19 12.41 13.18
C THR A 179 -2.25 11.55 14.45
N GLU A 180 -1.49 10.45 14.50
CA GLU A 180 -1.32 9.67 15.74
C GLU A 180 -0.55 10.44 16.83
N GLN A 181 0.25 11.44 16.44
CA GLN A 181 1.05 12.25 17.36
C GLN A 181 0.38 13.56 17.76
N MET A 182 -0.55 14.07 16.94
CA MET A 182 -1.19 15.37 17.14
C MET A 182 -2.62 15.33 16.57
N PRO A 183 -3.61 15.94 17.24
CA PRO A 183 -5.00 15.97 16.77
C PRO A 183 -5.12 16.49 15.34
N LEU A 184 -5.99 15.86 14.56
CA LEU A 184 -6.24 16.19 13.14
C LEU A 184 -6.52 17.67 12.91
N GLN A 185 -7.25 18.33 13.84
CA GLN A 185 -7.60 19.75 13.78
C GLN A 185 -6.37 20.66 13.62
N ASN A 186 -5.20 20.23 14.11
CA ASN A 186 -3.96 21.03 14.01
C ASN A 186 -3.36 21.02 12.60
N TYR A 187 -3.83 20.12 11.72
CA TYR A 187 -3.38 20.02 10.33
C TYR A 187 -4.39 20.59 9.34
N ILE A 188 -5.63 20.84 9.80
CA ILE A 188 -6.70 21.37 8.96
C ILE A 188 -6.49 22.87 8.73
N SER A 189 -6.72 23.31 7.50
CA SER A 189 -6.63 24.74 7.15
C SER A 189 -7.56 25.60 8.00
N PRO A 190 -7.07 26.68 8.63
CA PRO A 190 -7.93 27.61 9.38
C PRO A 190 -9.09 28.16 8.57
N ILE A 191 -8.95 28.27 7.25
CA ILE A 191 -10.02 28.66 6.32
C ILE A 191 -11.26 27.77 6.48
N ILE A 192 -11.06 26.45 6.56
CA ILE A 192 -12.17 25.49 6.71
C ILE A 192 -12.91 25.73 8.02
N ILE A 193 -12.19 25.88 9.13
CA ILE A 193 -12.78 26.11 10.45
C ILE A 193 -13.57 27.41 10.46
N GLN A 194 -12.99 28.47 9.91
CA GLN A 194 -13.63 29.78 9.84
C GLN A 194 -14.89 29.79 9.01
N ILE A 195 -14.93 29.07 7.90
CA ILE A 195 -16.11 28.94 7.05
C ILE A 195 -17.18 28.09 7.73
N GLN A 196 -16.82 27.01 8.41
CA GLN A 196 -17.79 26.19 9.17
C GLN A 196 -18.45 27.01 10.29
N GLU A 197 -17.68 27.82 11.02
CA GLU A 197 -18.22 28.72 12.03
C GLU A 197 -19.16 29.78 11.45
N TYR A 198 -18.81 30.32 10.28
CA TYR A 198 -19.66 31.27 9.57
C TYR A 198 -20.99 30.64 9.12
N ASP A 199 -20.92 29.46 8.51
CA ASP A 199 -22.11 28.71 8.08
C ASP A 199 -23.04 28.39 9.25
N TYR A 200 -22.47 27.97 10.39
CA TYR A 200 -23.25 27.71 11.61
C TYR A 200 -23.98 28.97 12.12
N LYS A 201 -23.34 30.14 12.10
CA LYS A 201 -23.92 31.40 12.57
C LYS A 201 -24.96 32.00 11.63
N HIS A 202 -24.77 31.79 10.32
CA HIS A 202 -25.55 32.48 9.30
C HIS A 202 -26.49 31.55 8.48
N SER A 203 -26.50 30.27 8.82
CA SER A 203 -27.28 29.24 8.09
C SER A 203 -26.97 29.26 6.58
N THR A 204 -25.69 29.39 6.23
CA THR A 204 -25.19 29.34 4.85
C THR A 204 -24.57 28.00 4.55
N ASP A 205 -24.10 27.77 3.30
CA ASP A 205 -23.57 26.50 2.80
C ASP A 205 -22.26 26.78 2.02
N LEU A 206 -21.41 27.62 2.60
CA LEU A 206 -20.13 28.01 2.00
C LEU A 206 -19.09 26.89 2.12
N TYR A 207 -19.11 26.12 3.21
CA TYR A 207 -18.22 24.98 3.41
C TYR A 207 -18.36 23.95 2.28
N PHE A 208 -19.59 23.55 1.98
CA PHE A 208 -19.85 22.61 0.90
C PHE A 208 -19.47 23.19 -0.47
N THR A 209 -19.72 24.49 -0.66
CA THR A 209 -19.30 25.21 -1.87
C THR A 209 -17.77 25.21 -2.02
N LEU A 210 -17.03 25.49 -0.94
CA LEU A 210 -15.56 25.49 -0.91
C LEU A 210 -15.01 24.09 -1.22
N GLN A 211 -15.54 23.06 -0.56
CA GLN A 211 -15.14 21.66 -0.78
C GLN A 211 -15.27 21.27 -2.26
N LYS A 212 -16.43 21.55 -2.86
CA LYS A 212 -16.68 21.25 -4.29
C LYS A 212 -15.79 22.07 -5.22
N TYR A 213 -15.54 23.33 -4.88
CA TYR A 213 -14.67 24.20 -5.67
C TYR A 213 -13.22 23.71 -5.69
N ILE A 214 -12.67 23.32 -4.54
CA ILE A 214 -11.34 22.74 -4.43
C ILE A 214 -11.26 21.40 -5.18
N LYS A 215 -12.25 20.53 -4.99
CA LYS A 215 -12.34 19.22 -5.68
C LYS A 215 -12.39 19.35 -7.20
N ASN A 216 -13.01 20.39 -7.70
CA ASN A 216 -13.05 20.73 -9.13
C ASN A 216 -11.85 21.59 -9.60
N LEU A 217 -10.74 21.57 -8.88
CA LEU A 217 -9.52 22.31 -9.23
C LEU A 217 -9.76 23.81 -9.48
N CYS A 218 -10.59 24.43 -8.66
CA CYS A 218 -11.03 25.83 -8.77
C CYS A 218 -11.72 26.17 -10.12
N SER A 219 -12.30 25.19 -10.79
CA SER A 219 -13.09 25.38 -12.02
C SER A 219 -14.48 25.89 -11.70
N THR A 220 -14.74 27.15 -11.98
CA THR A 220 -16.05 27.78 -11.76
C THR A 220 -17.18 27.08 -12.55
N SER A 221 -16.90 26.65 -13.80
CA SER A 221 -17.90 25.98 -14.65
C SER A 221 -18.29 24.61 -14.11
N ASN A 222 -17.30 23.78 -13.76
CA ASN A 222 -17.54 22.43 -13.27
C ASN A 222 -18.25 22.46 -11.90
N THR A 223 -17.81 23.37 -11.02
CA THR A 223 -18.41 23.52 -9.69
C THR A 223 -19.85 24.03 -9.77
N ALA A 224 -20.13 25.00 -10.64
CA ALA A 224 -21.48 25.50 -10.84
C ALA A 224 -22.41 24.40 -11.36
N ALA A 225 -21.94 23.59 -12.32
CA ALA A 225 -22.68 22.44 -12.84
C ALA A 225 -22.96 21.38 -11.75
N GLU A 226 -21.94 21.01 -10.97
CA GLU A 226 -22.07 20.01 -9.90
C GLU A 226 -23.02 20.46 -8.78
N LEU A 227 -22.99 21.76 -8.43
CA LEU A 227 -23.85 22.34 -7.39
C LEU A 227 -25.24 22.78 -7.91
N HIS A 228 -25.53 22.60 -9.20
CA HIS A 228 -26.72 23.09 -9.86
C HIS A 228 -26.98 24.61 -9.63
N LEU A 229 -25.89 25.41 -9.62
CA LEU A 229 -25.92 26.84 -9.42
C LEU A 229 -25.67 27.60 -10.73
N HIS A 230 -26.26 28.81 -10.83
CA HIS A 230 -25.83 29.74 -11.86
C HIS A 230 -24.40 30.22 -11.57
N ARG A 231 -23.60 30.42 -12.61
CA ARG A 231 -22.18 30.83 -12.49
C ARG A 231 -21.98 32.07 -11.58
N ASN A 232 -22.88 33.07 -11.71
CA ASN A 232 -22.77 34.30 -10.91
C ASN A 232 -23.03 34.01 -9.41
N SER A 233 -23.97 33.12 -9.09
CA SER A 233 -24.23 32.71 -7.71
C SER A 233 -23.05 31.99 -7.08
N LEU A 234 -22.39 31.15 -7.87
CA LEU A 234 -21.16 30.50 -7.40
C LEU A 234 -20.04 31.52 -7.19
N LEU A 235 -19.81 32.44 -8.14
CA LEU A 235 -18.80 33.49 -7.99
C LEU A 235 -19.03 34.35 -6.77
N TYR A 236 -20.29 34.71 -6.49
CA TYR A 236 -20.64 35.42 -5.26
C TYR A 236 -20.22 34.67 -4.02
N ARG A 237 -20.51 33.36 -3.94
CA ARG A 237 -20.11 32.50 -2.81
C ARG A 237 -18.58 32.39 -2.68
N ILE A 238 -17.86 32.20 -3.77
CA ILE A 238 -16.38 32.14 -3.78
C ILE A 238 -15.79 33.46 -3.29
N ASN A 239 -16.23 34.60 -3.83
CA ASN A 239 -15.75 35.92 -3.40
C ASN A 239 -16.07 36.14 -1.90
N LYS A 240 -17.22 35.68 -1.43
CA LYS A 240 -17.59 35.76 -0.01
C LYS A 240 -16.65 34.95 0.87
N ILE A 241 -16.25 33.76 0.45
CA ILE A 241 -15.25 32.93 1.15
C ILE A 241 -13.90 33.66 1.20
N GLU A 242 -13.41 34.16 0.06
CA GLU A 242 -12.13 34.88 -0.01
C GLU A 242 -12.13 36.17 0.84
N GLU A 243 -13.26 36.90 0.87
CA GLU A 243 -13.44 38.07 1.73
C GLU A 243 -13.38 37.69 3.22
N LEU A 244 -14.13 36.69 3.63
CA LEU A 244 -14.20 36.24 5.03
C LEU A 244 -12.87 35.72 5.55
N THR A 245 -12.11 35.06 4.72
CA THR A 245 -10.87 34.38 5.11
C THR A 245 -9.60 35.18 4.76
N HIS A 246 -9.76 36.33 4.09
CA HIS A 246 -8.67 37.14 3.56
C HIS A 246 -7.65 36.32 2.75
N SER A 247 -8.14 35.35 1.97
CA SER A 247 -7.29 34.41 1.23
C SER A 247 -7.62 34.42 -0.25
N ASN A 248 -6.67 34.00 -1.08
CA ASN A 248 -6.89 33.70 -2.49
C ASN A 248 -6.93 32.18 -2.65
N LEU A 249 -8.09 31.62 -2.97
CA LEU A 249 -8.28 30.18 -3.10
C LEU A 249 -7.53 29.55 -4.29
N ARG A 250 -7.06 30.38 -5.25
CA ARG A 250 -6.26 29.97 -6.40
C ARG A 250 -4.77 30.09 -6.18
N ASP A 251 -4.36 30.64 -5.05
CA ASP A 251 -2.94 30.60 -4.66
C ASP A 251 -2.53 29.14 -4.47
N SER A 252 -1.35 28.80 -4.98
CA SER A 252 -0.91 27.39 -5.01
C SER A 252 -0.76 26.76 -3.61
N GLN A 253 -0.27 27.53 -2.63
CA GLN A 253 -0.12 27.02 -1.27
C GLN A 253 -1.47 26.90 -0.55
N THR A 254 -2.34 27.90 -0.70
CA THR A 254 -3.71 27.88 -0.18
C THR A 254 -4.50 26.70 -0.76
N PHE A 255 -4.45 26.52 -2.07
CA PHE A 255 -5.10 25.41 -2.75
C PHE A 255 -4.59 24.05 -2.27
N LEU A 256 -3.26 23.86 -2.18
CA LEU A 256 -2.66 22.61 -1.71
C LEU A 256 -3.06 22.30 -0.27
N HIS A 257 -2.99 23.29 0.62
CA HIS A 257 -3.37 23.13 2.03
C HIS A 257 -4.84 22.77 2.19
N LEU A 258 -5.74 23.43 1.46
CA LEU A 258 -7.16 23.08 1.44
C LEU A 258 -7.42 21.69 0.86
N SER A 259 -6.73 21.32 -0.22
CA SER A 259 -6.85 19.99 -0.83
C SER A 259 -6.45 18.88 0.12
N ILE A 260 -5.31 19.03 0.82
CA ILE A 260 -4.85 18.07 1.83
C ILE A 260 -5.86 18.04 3.01
N SER A 261 -6.31 19.20 3.47
CA SER A 261 -7.26 19.30 4.59
C SER A 261 -8.57 18.58 4.29
N PHE A 262 -9.16 18.81 3.13
CA PHE A 262 -10.38 18.09 2.71
C PHE A 262 -10.13 16.60 2.53
N TYR A 263 -8.98 16.22 1.96
CA TYR A 263 -8.61 14.82 1.86
C TYR A 263 -8.55 14.14 3.23
N MET A 264 -7.93 14.78 4.22
CA MET A 264 -7.81 14.25 5.58
C MET A 264 -9.18 14.13 6.27
N LEU A 265 -10.05 15.13 6.12
CA LEU A 265 -11.41 15.13 6.69
C LEU A 265 -12.32 14.06 6.04
N GLU A 266 -12.18 13.80 4.74
CA GLU A 266 -12.96 12.79 4.03
C GLU A 266 -12.48 11.35 4.34
N ASN A 267 -11.22 11.19 4.71
CA ASN A 267 -10.58 9.89 4.91
C ASN A 267 -10.10 9.71 6.36
N GLU A 268 -10.66 10.46 7.30
CA GLU A 268 -10.36 10.27 8.73
C GLU A 268 -10.64 8.81 9.10
N PRO A 269 -9.62 8.06 9.57
CA PRO A 269 -9.88 6.69 9.98
C PRO A 269 -10.89 6.72 11.12
N ALA A 270 -11.96 5.95 10.98
CA ALA A 270 -12.91 5.77 12.08
C ALA A 270 -12.11 5.44 13.34
N HIS A 271 -12.18 6.30 14.34
CA HIS A 271 -11.65 5.94 15.65
C HIS A 271 -12.47 4.73 16.10
N ASP A 272 -11.81 3.56 16.22
CA ASP A 272 -12.38 2.45 16.96
C ASP A 272 -12.65 2.99 18.37
N ILE A 273 -13.92 3.29 18.61
CA ILE A 273 -14.41 3.56 19.97
C ILE A 273 -14.41 2.20 20.62
N ASP A 274 -13.33 1.93 21.43
CA ASP A 274 -13.26 0.79 22.34
C ASP A 274 -14.46 0.74 23.31
#